data_c14a9a963f67bef78aafaefa7066c2c2
#
_entry.id   c14a9a963f67bef78aafaefa7066c2c2
#
_cell.length_a   1.000
_cell.length_b   1.000
_cell.length_c   1.000
_cell.angle_alpha   90.00
_cell.angle_beta   90.00
_cell.angle_gamma   90.00
#
_symmetry.space_group_name_H-M   'P 1'
#
loop_
_entity.id
_entity.type
_entity.pdbx_description
1 polymer ?
#
loop_
_entity_poly.entity_id
_entity_poly.type
_entity_poly.pdbx_seq_one_letter_code
_entity_poly.pdbx_strand_id
1 'polypeptide(L)'
;MSRLDRLDTTTLQSHNLTHSRLKLLASMAQSSEDHVSRLGMAMSISTGVISPDWKPSPLDSEKGMLTECGPKHIRGKTLFKEDTPLWLALVMRHQTPDSYEDWRGVLKAHWERGVENLMAIAITEGDWVRTLRKCLDN
;
A
#
# COMPACT_ATOMS: atom_id res chain seq x y z
N MET A 1 4.02 -0.01 25.64
CA MET A 1 4.36 0.27 24.24
C MET A 1 3.57 1.44 23.73
N SER A 2 3.71 2.52 24.46
CA SER A 2 2.95 3.72 24.19
C SER A 2 3.21 4.32 22.80
N ARG A 3 4.38 4.04 22.19
CA ARG A 3 4.74 4.65 20.92
C ARG A 3 3.97 4.08 19.72
N LEU A 4 3.51 2.84 19.80
CA LEU A 4 2.74 2.24 18.72
C LEU A 4 1.34 2.84 18.61
N ASP A 5 0.82 3.37 19.71
CA ASP A 5 -0.47 4.06 19.72
C ASP A 5 -0.44 5.30 18.83
N ARG A 6 0.75 5.87 18.61
CA ARG A 6 0.92 7.06 17.78
C ARG A 6 0.74 6.77 16.30
N LEU A 7 0.72 5.49 15.89
CA LEU A 7 0.52 5.14 14.49
C LEU A 7 -0.86 5.56 13.99
N ASP A 8 -1.86 5.63 14.86
CA ASP A 8 -3.18 6.13 14.49
C ASP A 8 -3.15 7.60 14.10
N THR A 9 -2.27 8.37 14.71
CA THR A 9 -2.18 9.82 14.48
C THR A 9 -1.07 10.18 13.51
N THR A 10 -0.27 9.22 13.07
CA THR A 10 0.80 9.47 12.11
C THR A 10 0.22 9.74 10.72
N THR A 11 0.94 10.50 9.92
CA THR A 11 0.61 10.69 8.51
C THR A 11 1.71 10.04 7.69
N LEU A 12 1.32 9.13 6.79
CA LEU A 12 2.23 8.53 5.84
C LEU A 12 2.17 9.31 4.54
N GLN A 13 3.31 9.56 3.95
CA GLN A 13 3.41 10.28 2.68
C GLN A 13 4.00 9.35 1.64
N SER A 14 3.29 9.14 0.54
CA SER A 14 3.76 8.29 -0.53
C SER A 14 4.74 9.01 -1.44
N HIS A 15 5.41 8.25 -2.30
CA HIS A 15 6.06 8.81 -3.47
C HIS A 15 4.98 9.20 -4.50
N ASN A 16 5.33 10.12 -5.39
CA ASN A 16 4.40 10.59 -6.42
C ASN A 16 3.90 9.43 -7.29
N LEU A 17 4.78 8.50 -7.61
CA LEU A 17 4.44 7.33 -8.44
C LEU A 17 3.33 6.50 -7.82
N THR A 18 3.39 6.28 -6.50
CA THR A 18 2.34 5.53 -5.80
C THR A 18 1.00 6.24 -5.91
N HIS A 19 0.98 7.56 -5.76
CA HIS A 19 -0.27 8.32 -5.86
C HIS A 19 -0.84 8.26 -7.26
N SER A 20 0.01 8.37 -8.29
CA SER A 20 -0.43 8.23 -9.68
C SER A 20 -1.06 6.87 -9.94
N ARG A 21 -0.45 5.81 -9.41
CA ARG A 21 -0.99 4.45 -9.50
C ARG A 21 -2.33 4.32 -8.78
N LEU A 22 -2.43 4.91 -7.60
CA LEU A 22 -3.69 4.87 -6.83
C LEU A 22 -4.83 5.54 -7.58
N LYS A 23 -4.57 6.65 -8.25
CA LYS A 23 -5.60 7.32 -9.04
C LYS A 23 -6.15 6.43 -10.14
N LEU A 24 -5.27 5.76 -10.86
CA LEU A 24 -5.68 4.85 -11.92
C LEU A 24 -6.42 3.64 -11.37
N LEU A 25 -5.88 3.01 -10.34
CA LEU A 25 -6.48 1.83 -9.73
C LEU A 25 -7.85 2.14 -9.13
N ALA A 26 -7.99 3.27 -8.45
CA ALA A 26 -9.26 3.69 -7.87
C ALA A 26 -10.31 3.92 -8.96
N SER A 27 -9.89 4.50 -10.09
CA SER A 27 -10.77 4.68 -11.24
C SER A 27 -11.24 3.34 -11.80
N MET A 28 -10.31 2.39 -11.98
CA MET A 28 -10.65 1.04 -12.46
C MET A 28 -11.61 0.33 -11.49
N ALA A 29 -11.38 0.49 -10.19
CA ALA A 29 -12.17 -0.16 -9.16
C ALA A 29 -13.50 0.54 -8.90
N GLN A 30 -13.66 1.77 -9.38
CA GLN A 30 -14.78 2.63 -9.01
C GLN A 30 -14.91 2.71 -7.48
N SER A 31 -13.78 2.92 -6.83
CA SER A 31 -13.68 2.93 -5.37
C SER A 31 -12.71 4.03 -4.94
N SER A 32 -12.56 4.22 -3.63
CA SER A 32 -11.66 5.25 -3.13
C SER A 32 -10.20 4.79 -3.18
N GLU A 33 -9.30 5.77 -3.23
CA GLU A 33 -7.86 5.49 -3.13
C GLU A 33 -7.52 4.81 -1.80
N ASP A 34 -8.25 5.14 -0.74
CA ASP A 34 -8.01 4.56 0.58
C ASP A 34 -8.36 3.07 0.62
N HIS A 35 -9.44 2.67 -0.04
CA HIS A 35 -9.80 1.24 -0.15
C HIS A 35 -8.75 0.47 -0.93
N VAL A 36 -8.29 1.03 -2.04
CA VAL A 36 -7.23 0.41 -2.85
C VAL A 36 -5.93 0.33 -2.05
N SER A 37 -5.63 1.36 -1.26
CA SER A 37 -4.45 1.38 -0.40
C SER A 37 -4.48 0.24 0.61
N ARG A 38 -5.62 0.01 1.26
CA ARG A 38 -5.76 -1.09 2.23
C ARG A 38 -5.61 -2.45 1.57
N LEU A 39 -6.21 -2.63 0.40
CA LEU A 39 -6.06 -3.88 -0.34
C LEU A 39 -4.60 -4.15 -0.70
N GLY A 40 -3.92 -3.14 -1.25
CA GLY A 40 -2.50 -3.27 -1.60
C GLY A 40 -1.65 -3.59 -0.38
N MET A 41 -1.86 -2.88 0.72
CA MET A 41 -1.12 -3.11 1.95
C MET A 41 -1.31 -4.54 2.46
N ALA A 42 -2.55 -5.04 2.46
CA ALA A 42 -2.84 -6.40 2.91
C ALA A 42 -2.12 -7.43 2.04
N MET A 43 -2.11 -7.23 0.73
CA MET A 43 -1.40 -8.13 -0.19
C MET A 43 0.09 -8.13 0.06
N SER A 44 0.68 -6.95 0.24
CA SER A 44 2.11 -6.84 0.49
C SER A 44 2.50 -7.51 1.80
N ILE A 45 1.72 -7.31 2.86
CA ILE A 45 1.99 -7.95 4.15
C ILE A 45 1.96 -9.47 4.01
N SER A 46 1.04 -10.00 3.22
CA SER A 46 0.92 -11.45 3.04
C SER A 46 2.11 -12.04 2.27
N THR A 47 2.85 -11.25 1.51
CA THR A 47 4.02 -11.73 0.80
C THR A 47 5.28 -11.79 1.67
N GLY A 48 5.25 -11.15 2.84
CA GLY A 48 6.33 -11.28 3.81
C GLY A 48 7.11 -10.02 4.07
N VAL A 49 8.33 -10.21 4.53
CA VAL A 49 9.23 -9.14 5.00
C VAL A 49 9.48 -8.07 3.93
N ILE A 50 9.60 -6.83 4.38
CA ILE A 50 9.96 -5.71 3.52
C ILE A 50 10.93 -4.78 4.26
N SER A 51 11.87 -4.19 3.53
CA SER A 51 12.75 -3.17 4.10
C SER A 51 11.96 -1.87 4.33
N PRO A 52 12.21 -1.18 5.46
CA PRO A 52 11.60 0.15 5.67
C PRO A 52 12.07 1.18 4.64
N ASP A 53 13.15 0.89 3.91
CA ASP A 53 13.69 1.78 2.88
C ASP A 53 13.24 1.41 1.47
N TRP A 54 12.34 0.45 1.34
CA TRP A 54 11.81 0.05 0.04
C TRP A 54 11.20 1.24 -0.70
N LYS A 55 11.45 1.34 -1.99
CA LYS A 55 10.94 2.44 -2.83
C LYS A 55 10.30 1.88 -4.09
N PRO A 56 9.24 2.56 -4.59
CA PRO A 56 8.61 2.13 -5.83
C PRO A 56 9.52 2.32 -7.03
N SER A 57 9.34 1.46 -8.03
CA SER A 57 10.07 1.51 -9.29
C SER A 57 9.10 1.61 -10.46
N PRO A 58 9.44 2.36 -11.52
CA PRO A 58 8.59 2.41 -12.70
C PRO A 58 8.44 1.03 -13.34
N LEU A 59 7.22 0.77 -13.85
CA LEU A 59 6.92 -0.41 -14.65
C LEU A 59 6.86 0.03 -16.12
N ASP A 60 7.55 -0.70 -17.00
CA ASP A 60 7.59 -0.32 -18.42
C ASP A 60 6.18 -0.25 -19.03
N SER A 61 5.32 -1.17 -18.64
CA SER A 61 3.99 -1.28 -19.21
C SER A 61 3.01 -0.22 -18.72
N GLU A 62 3.36 0.56 -17.68
CA GLU A 62 2.48 1.63 -17.20
C GLU A 62 2.77 3.00 -17.81
N LYS A 63 3.82 3.08 -18.64
CA LYS A 63 4.19 4.35 -19.28
C LYS A 63 3.04 4.88 -20.11
N GLY A 64 2.74 6.15 -19.95
CA GLY A 64 1.66 6.80 -20.68
C GLY A 64 0.27 6.57 -20.08
N MET A 65 0.15 5.71 -19.08
CA MET A 65 -1.14 5.43 -18.43
C MET A 65 -1.37 6.31 -17.19
N LEU A 66 -0.31 6.79 -16.58
CA LEU A 66 -0.39 7.50 -15.30
C LEU A 66 -0.47 9.01 -15.49
N THR A 67 -1.25 9.65 -14.63
CA THR A 67 -1.31 11.12 -14.56
C THR A 67 -0.33 11.58 -13.49
N GLU A 68 0.52 12.54 -13.84
CA GLU A 68 1.44 13.11 -12.85
C GLU A 68 0.67 13.80 -11.73
N CYS A 69 1.10 13.55 -10.50
CA CYS A 69 0.53 14.20 -9.33
C CYS A 69 1.56 14.20 -8.20
N GLY A 70 1.31 15.00 -7.18
CA GLY A 70 2.15 15.03 -5.99
C GLY A 70 1.96 13.78 -5.14
N PRO A 71 2.59 13.74 -3.97
CA PRO A 71 2.46 12.59 -3.08
C PRO A 71 1.06 12.52 -2.47
N LYS A 72 0.66 11.32 -2.07
CA LYS A 72 -0.55 11.13 -1.28
C LYS A 72 -0.19 11.13 0.19
N HIS A 73 -1.01 11.83 0.97
CA HIS A 73 -0.91 11.80 2.43
C HIS A 73 -2.09 11.00 2.96
N ILE A 74 -1.82 10.06 3.86
CA ILE A 74 -2.88 9.28 4.49
C ILE A 74 -2.57 9.15 5.98
N ARG A 75 -3.58 9.39 6.81
CA ARG A 75 -3.42 9.23 8.26
C ARG A 75 -3.59 7.76 8.64
N GLY A 76 -2.84 7.34 9.66
CA GLY A 76 -2.95 5.96 10.16
C GLY A 76 -4.39 5.60 10.50
N LYS A 77 -5.11 6.50 11.15
CA LYS A 77 -6.50 6.27 11.50
C LYS A 77 -7.37 5.97 10.27
N THR A 78 -7.11 6.66 9.17
CA THR A 78 -7.84 6.46 7.92
C THR A 78 -7.41 5.15 7.25
N LEU A 79 -6.10 4.88 7.20
CA LEU A 79 -5.57 3.69 6.54
C LEU A 79 -5.94 2.41 7.27
N PHE A 80 -5.79 2.40 8.60
CA PHE A 80 -6.02 1.21 9.42
C PHE A 80 -7.44 1.11 9.94
N LYS A 81 -8.24 2.16 9.79
CA LYS A 81 -9.55 2.29 10.42
C LYS A 81 -9.38 2.11 11.93
N GLU A 82 -10.12 1.25 12.55
CA GLU A 82 -10.01 0.97 13.98
C GLU A 82 -9.27 -0.32 14.24
N ASP A 83 -8.61 -0.85 13.21
CA ASP A 83 -7.98 -2.17 13.25
C ASP A 83 -6.46 -2.11 13.36
N THR A 84 -5.90 -1.00 13.83
CA THR A 84 -4.44 -0.84 13.94
C THR A 84 -3.77 -2.04 14.59
N PRO A 85 -4.22 -2.55 15.76
CA PRO A 85 -3.57 -3.70 16.37
C PRO A 85 -3.56 -4.94 15.47
N LEU A 86 -4.62 -5.13 14.68
CA LEU A 86 -4.67 -6.26 13.75
C LEU A 86 -3.61 -6.12 12.66
N TRP A 87 -3.50 -4.93 12.07
CA TRP A 87 -2.49 -4.67 11.04
C TRP A 87 -1.08 -4.90 11.56
N LEU A 88 -0.79 -4.43 12.78
CA LEU A 88 0.52 -4.63 13.38
C LEU A 88 0.78 -6.12 13.62
N ALA A 89 -0.22 -6.86 14.09
CA ALA A 89 -0.07 -8.30 14.30
C ALA A 89 0.24 -9.03 12.99
N LEU A 90 -0.40 -8.63 11.89
CA LEU A 90 -0.14 -9.24 10.59
C LEU A 90 1.30 -8.99 10.11
N VAL A 91 1.82 -7.78 10.32
CA VAL A 91 3.22 -7.47 10.00
C VAL A 91 4.15 -8.33 10.86
N MET A 92 3.83 -8.46 12.16
CA MET A 92 4.68 -9.19 13.11
C MET A 92 4.75 -10.69 12.84
N ARG A 93 3.91 -11.23 11.98
CA ARG A 93 4.06 -12.62 11.53
C ARG A 93 5.34 -12.82 10.74
N HIS A 94 5.92 -11.76 10.20
CA HIS A 94 7.08 -11.84 9.31
C HIS A 94 8.29 -11.07 9.83
N GLN A 95 8.08 -9.97 10.55
CA GLN A 95 9.16 -9.12 11.01
C GLN A 95 8.71 -8.29 12.21
N THR A 96 9.66 -7.88 13.02
CA THR A 96 9.40 -7.02 14.17
C THR A 96 10.25 -5.75 14.04
N PRO A 97 9.67 -4.66 13.57
CA PRO A 97 10.39 -3.38 13.52
C PRO A 97 10.82 -2.94 14.91
N ASP A 98 12.02 -2.34 15.00
CA ASP A 98 12.64 -2.03 16.29
C ASP A 98 12.16 -0.74 16.92
N SER A 99 11.65 0.19 16.12
CA SER A 99 11.30 1.51 16.62
C SER A 99 10.04 2.02 15.94
N TYR A 100 9.49 3.13 16.45
CA TYR A 100 8.37 3.79 15.82
C TYR A 100 8.70 4.20 14.37
N GLU A 101 9.91 4.73 14.15
CA GLU A 101 10.30 5.13 12.80
C GLU A 101 10.43 3.93 11.85
N ASP A 102 10.95 2.81 12.35
CA ASP A 102 10.98 1.58 11.56
C ASP A 102 9.58 1.09 11.23
N TRP A 103 8.66 1.15 12.20
CA TRP A 103 7.27 0.81 11.96
C TRP A 103 6.66 1.68 10.86
N ARG A 104 6.88 3.00 10.93
CA ARG A 104 6.38 3.90 9.90
C ARG A 104 6.94 3.54 8.53
N GLY A 105 8.25 3.28 8.47
CA GLY A 105 8.91 2.89 7.22
C GLY A 105 8.37 1.58 6.65
N VAL A 106 8.19 0.57 7.50
CA VAL A 106 7.67 -0.73 7.08
C VAL A 106 6.22 -0.61 6.60
N LEU A 107 5.38 0.13 7.31
CA LEU A 107 3.98 0.30 6.92
C LEU A 107 3.87 1.06 5.59
N LYS A 108 4.65 2.11 5.42
CA LYS A 108 4.70 2.85 4.16
C LYS A 108 5.18 1.95 3.03
N ALA A 109 6.24 1.16 3.28
CA ALA A 109 6.78 0.26 2.27
C ALA A 109 5.76 -0.79 1.84
N HIS A 110 5.04 -1.38 2.79
CA HIS A 110 3.97 -2.33 2.46
C HIS A 110 2.86 -1.68 1.62
N TRP A 111 2.47 -0.47 2.00
CA TRP A 111 1.48 0.28 1.25
C TRP A 111 1.94 0.47 -0.20
N GLU A 112 3.14 0.99 -0.39
CA GLU A 112 3.63 1.33 -1.72
C GLU A 112 3.95 0.07 -2.55
N ARG A 113 4.52 -0.97 -1.94
CA ARG A 113 4.77 -2.24 -2.65
C ARG A 113 3.46 -2.90 -3.06
N GLY A 114 2.47 -2.85 -2.19
CA GLY A 114 1.16 -3.42 -2.49
C GLY A 114 0.51 -2.73 -3.67
N VAL A 115 0.59 -1.39 -3.72
CA VAL A 115 0.06 -0.63 -4.84
C VAL A 115 0.80 -0.95 -6.14
N GLU A 116 2.13 -1.09 -6.06
CA GLU A 116 2.93 -1.48 -7.23
C GLU A 116 2.53 -2.87 -7.74
N ASN A 117 2.36 -3.82 -6.83
CA ASN A 117 1.95 -5.18 -7.19
C ASN A 117 0.56 -5.20 -7.83
N LEU A 118 -0.38 -4.45 -7.26
CA LEU A 118 -1.72 -4.30 -7.84
C LEU A 118 -1.64 -3.70 -9.24
N MET A 119 -0.80 -2.69 -9.42
CA MET A 119 -0.65 -2.05 -10.72
C MET A 119 -0.12 -3.03 -11.76
N ALA A 120 0.88 -3.83 -11.41
CA ALA A 120 1.44 -4.83 -12.32
C ALA A 120 0.37 -5.84 -12.75
N ILE A 121 -0.47 -6.28 -11.83
CA ILE A 121 -1.55 -7.22 -12.14
C ILE A 121 -2.62 -6.53 -13.00
N ALA A 122 -3.02 -5.31 -12.64
CA ALA A 122 -4.08 -4.59 -13.33
C ALA A 122 -3.72 -4.30 -14.78
N ILE A 123 -2.47 -3.96 -15.07
CA ILE A 123 -2.00 -3.73 -16.43
C ILE A 123 -2.18 -5.00 -17.27
N THR A 124 -1.82 -6.15 -16.71
CA THR A 124 -1.88 -7.43 -17.41
C THR A 124 -3.32 -7.88 -17.62
N GLU A 125 -4.16 -7.76 -16.59
CA GLU A 125 -5.54 -8.25 -16.65
C GLU A 125 -6.50 -7.32 -17.38
N GLY A 126 -6.27 -6.02 -17.32
CA GLY A 126 -7.05 -5.03 -18.08
C GLY A 126 -8.35 -4.58 -17.44
N ASP A 127 -8.90 -5.33 -16.46
CA ASP A 127 -10.08 -4.90 -15.72
C ASP A 127 -9.97 -5.28 -14.25
N TRP A 128 -10.82 -4.64 -13.43
CA TRP A 128 -10.70 -4.77 -11.98
C TRP A 128 -11.13 -6.14 -11.46
N VAL A 129 -12.18 -6.73 -12.04
CA VAL A 129 -12.66 -8.05 -11.59
C VAL A 129 -11.59 -9.11 -11.81
N ARG A 130 -10.95 -9.09 -12.98
CA ARG A 130 -9.86 -10.01 -13.28
C ARG A 130 -8.65 -9.76 -12.38
N THR A 131 -8.37 -8.49 -12.10
CA THR A 131 -7.29 -8.12 -11.19
C THR A 131 -7.51 -8.73 -9.81
N LEU A 132 -8.72 -8.56 -9.24
CA LEU A 132 -9.05 -9.13 -7.95
C LEU A 132 -8.96 -10.65 -7.95
N ARG A 133 -9.46 -11.28 -9.01
CA ARG A 133 -9.40 -12.75 -9.13
C ARG A 133 -7.96 -13.23 -9.12
N LYS A 134 -7.08 -12.55 -9.82
CA LYS A 134 -5.66 -12.89 -9.85
C LYS A 134 -5.01 -12.74 -8.48
N CYS A 135 -5.40 -11.70 -7.73
CA CYS A 135 -4.90 -11.50 -6.36
C CYS A 135 -5.28 -12.66 -5.45
N LEU A 136 -6.50 -13.20 -5.62
CA LEU A 136 -6.97 -14.30 -4.78
C LEU A 136 -6.32 -15.64 -5.14
N ASP A 137 -5.86 -15.79 -6.38
CA ASP A 137 -5.23 -17.03 -6.84
C ASP A 137 -3.77 -17.16 -6.39
N ASN A 138 -3.21 -16.13 -5.80
CA ASN A 138 -1.84 -16.16 -5.26
C ASN A 138 -1.84 -16.44 -3.74
#